data_d3f65fb30e3e75f9f173b2b5c1c8280b
#
_entry.id   d3f65fb30e3e75f9f173b2b5c1c8280b
#
_cell.length_a   1.000
_cell.length_b   1.000
_cell.length_c   1.000
_cell.angle_alpha   90.00
_cell.angle_beta   90.00
_cell.angle_gamma   90.00
#
_symmetry.space_group_name_H-M   'P 1'
#
loop_
_entity.id
_entity.type
_entity.pdbx_description
1 polymer ?
#
loop_
_entity_poly.entity_id
_entity_poly.type
_entity_poly.pdbx_seq_one_letter_code
_entity_poly.pdbx_strand_id
1 'polypeptide(L)'
;IVTHVLPGWMSHAQTPPPDHVFNPLLPGITWVDLVFPFFLFAMGAAFPFSIKKRAEKGDSKLKLVYEAGKRGIQLTFFAIFIQHFYPYMLSSPQDMRAWLLAILCFVVLFPMFMRIPLKMPDWAHTSIKVGAYMVAAIMLATTSYADGKTFSLFSSNIIILLLANMAIFGSILYIFTMNNRWIRLGILILLMAMILGSTVDGSWTQSVFNYTPLPWMYRFD
;
A
#
# COMPACT_ATOMS: atom_id res chain seq x y z
N ILE A 1 -17.05 -8.23 9.78
CA ILE A 1 -17.65 -9.56 10.09
C ILE A 1 -16.95 -10.17 11.31
N VAL A 2 -15.61 -10.21 11.35
CA VAL A 2 -14.84 -10.78 12.48
C VAL A 2 -15.08 -9.98 13.78
N THR A 3 -15.27 -8.69 13.68
CA THR A 3 -15.48 -7.79 14.82
C THR A 3 -16.79 -8.07 15.59
N HIS A 4 -17.78 -8.67 14.93
CA HIS A 4 -19.04 -9.05 15.60
C HIS A 4 -18.92 -10.27 16.51
N VAL A 5 -17.86 -11.06 16.33
CA VAL A 5 -17.58 -12.27 17.13
C VAL A 5 -16.72 -11.94 18.35
N LEU A 6 -16.09 -10.77 18.37
CA LEU A 6 -15.23 -10.34 19.46
C LEU A 6 -16.04 -9.65 20.57
N PRO A 7 -15.62 -9.80 21.83
CA PRO A 7 -16.21 -9.03 22.92
C PRO A 7 -16.19 -7.53 22.64
N GLY A 8 -17.23 -6.81 23.04
CA GLY A 8 -17.37 -5.36 22.75
C GLY A 8 -16.19 -4.51 23.21
N TRP A 9 -15.49 -4.92 24.29
CA TRP A 9 -14.28 -4.27 24.77
C TRP A 9 -13.07 -4.39 23.83
N MET A 10 -13.04 -5.43 22.96
CA MET A 10 -11.97 -5.61 21.97
C MET A 10 -12.26 -4.91 20.66
N SER A 11 -13.52 -4.72 20.30
CA SER A 11 -13.91 -4.30 18.97
C SER A 11 -14.63 -2.96 18.95
N HIS A 12 -15.05 -2.40 20.09
CA HIS A 12 -16.10 -1.40 20.12
C HIS A 12 -17.26 -1.78 19.18
N ALA A 13 -17.48 -3.11 19.08
CA ALA A 13 -18.38 -3.70 18.12
C ALA A 13 -19.78 -3.21 18.38
N GLN A 14 -20.10 -2.18 17.69
CA GLN A 14 -21.43 -1.65 17.60
C GLN A 14 -22.02 -2.09 16.28
N THR A 15 -23.29 -2.33 16.27
CA THR A 15 -24.05 -2.46 15.03
C THR A 15 -24.52 -1.06 14.63
N PRO A 16 -24.17 -0.57 13.48
CA PRO A 16 -23.51 -1.19 12.33
C PRO A 16 -22.03 -1.50 12.58
N PRO A 17 -21.37 -2.27 11.67
CA PRO A 17 -19.96 -2.65 11.82
C PRO A 17 -19.11 -1.43 12.16
N PRO A 18 -18.04 -1.60 12.94
CA PRO A 18 -17.20 -0.49 13.37
C PRO A 18 -16.72 0.27 12.15
N ASP A 19 -17.18 1.50 12.02
CA ASP A 19 -16.61 2.44 11.10
C ASP A 19 -15.18 2.72 11.55
N HIS A 20 -14.26 2.86 10.61
CA HIS A 20 -12.91 3.35 10.89
C HIS A 20 -12.91 4.83 11.28
N VAL A 21 -14.04 5.33 11.73
CA VAL A 21 -14.22 6.70 12.17
C VAL A 21 -13.76 6.82 13.61
N PHE A 22 -12.77 7.66 13.81
CA PHE A 22 -12.33 8.00 15.16
C PHE A 22 -13.50 8.59 15.97
N ASN A 23 -13.87 7.90 17.05
CA ASN A 23 -14.86 8.39 17.99
C ASN A 23 -14.14 8.76 19.29
N PRO A 24 -13.97 10.08 19.59
CA PRO A 24 -13.26 10.53 20.77
C PRO A 24 -13.96 10.18 22.10
N LEU A 25 -15.22 9.76 22.04
CA LEU A 25 -16.01 9.39 23.23
C LEU A 25 -15.79 7.93 23.66
N LEU A 26 -15.18 7.11 22.79
CA LEU A 26 -14.90 5.72 23.05
C LEU A 26 -13.39 5.52 23.24
N PRO A 27 -12.95 5.21 24.48
CA PRO A 27 -11.54 4.93 24.72
C PRO A 27 -11.16 3.56 24.13
N GLY A 28 -10.04 3.52 23.41
CA GLY A 28 -9.47 2.28 22.92
C GLY A 28 -9.19 2.28 21.41
N ILE A 29 -8.62 1.17 20.96
CA ILE A 29 -8.28 0.90 19.57
C ILE A 29 -9.02 -0.34 19.13
N THR A 30 -9.68 -0.32 17.98
CA THR A 30 -10.37 -1.49 17.46
C THR A 30 -9.37 -2.49 16.88
N TRP A 31 -9.76 -3.75 16.83
CA TRP A 31 -8.97 -4.79 16.17
C TRP A 31 -8.65 -4.44 14.71
N VAL A 32 -9.58 -3.82 14.03
CA VAL A 32 -9.44 -3.43 12.61
C VAL A 32 -8.34 -2.39 12.44
N ASP A 33 -8.22 -1.44 13.38
CA ASP A 33 -7.19 -0.40 13.35
C ASP A 33 -5.77 -0.96 13.54
N LEU A 34 -5.64 -2.13 14.14
CA LEU A 34 -4.35 -2.79 14.35
C LEU A 34 -3.84 -3.55 13.10
N VAL A 35 -4.71 -3.88 12.16
CA VAL A 35 -4.33 -4.67 10.96
C VAL A 35 -3.24 -3.96 10.17
N PHE A 36 -3.41 -2.67 9.90
CA PHE A 36 -2.43 -1.91 9.14
C PHE A 36 -1.07 -1.74 9.85
N PRO A 37 -1.00 -1.34 11.13
CA PRO A 37 0.26 -1.35 11.88
C PRO A 37 0.95 -2.71 11.91
N PHE A 38 0.23 -3.81 12.01
CA PHE A 38 0.84 -5.15 11.94
C PHE A 38 1.47 -5.44 10.58
N PHE A 39 0.85 -5.02 9.48
CA PHE A 39 1.47 -5.13 8.17
C PHE A 39 2.77 -4.34 8.06
N LEU A 40 2.80 -3.10 8.58
CA LEU A 40 4.01 -2.28 8.60
C LEU A 40 5.10 -2.91 9.46
N PHE A 41 4.74 -3.42 10.62
CA PHE A 41 5.67 -4.13 11.50
C PHE A 41 6.25 -5.38 10.82
N ALA A 42 5.42 -6.22 10.24
CA ALA A 42 5.83 -7.44 9.53
C ALA A 42 6.75 -7.10 8.33
N MET A 43 6.44 -6.04 7.59
CA MET A 43 7.28 -5.57 6.50
C MET A 43 8.65 -5.11 7.02
N GLY A 44 8.71 -4.31 8.06
CA GLY A 44 9.95 -3.86 8.69
C GLY A 44 10.80 -5.03 9.21
N ALA A 45 10.16 -6.01 9.84
CA ALA A 45 10.82 -7.23 10.31
C ALA A 45 11.37 -8.10 9.16
N ALA A 46 10.76 -8.03 7.97
CA ALA A 46 11.22 -8.80 6.81
C ALA A 46 12.48 -8.21 6.13
N PHE A 47 12.79 -6.92 6.32
CA PHE A 47 13.95 -6.29 5.68
C PHE A 47 15.29 -6.96 6.01
N PRO A 48 15.63 -7.29 7.26
CA PRO A 48 16.86 -8.03 7.58
C PRO A 48 16.97 -9.34 6.82
N PHE A 49 15.90 -10.10 6.75
CA PHE A 49 15.91 -11.41 6.09
C PHE A 49 16.02 -11.31 4.56
N SER A 50 15.35 -10.34 3.96
CA SER A 50 15.30 -10.22 2.50
C SER A 50 16.48 -9.41 1.95
N ILE A 51 16.74 -8.22 2.49
CA ILE A 51 17.74 -7.28 1.94
C ILE A 51 19.16 -7.70 2.36
N LYS A 52 19.37 -8.01 3.65
CA LYS A 52 20.69 -8.38 4.15
C LYS A 52 21.18 -9.67 3.49
N LYS A 53 20.33 -10.69 3.36
CA LYS A 53 20.65 -11.93 2.68
C LYS A 53 21.09 -11.73 1.22
N ARG A 54 20.50 -10.75 0.52
CA ARG A 54 20.89 -10.41 -0.86
C ARG A 54 22.19 -9.63 -0.91
N ALA A 55 22.41 -8.71 0.03
CA ALA A 55 23.68 -8.00 0.16
C ALA A 55 24.84 -8.97 0.45
N GLU A 56 24.62 -9.97 1.31
CA GLU A 56 25.59 -11.03 1.61
C GLU A 56 25.89 -11.93 0.38
N LYS A 57 24.97 -12.05 -0.56
CA LYS A 57 25.17 -12.73 -1.85
C LYS A 57 25.91 -11.89 -2.88
N GLY A 58 26.32 -10.66 -2.55
CA GLY A 58 27.07 -9.77 -3.42
C GLY A 58 26.23 -8.79 -4.24
N ASP A 59 24.92 -8.68 -4.01
CA ASP A 59 24.10 -7.66 -4.67
C ASP A 59 24.57 -6.26 -4.25
N SER A 60 24.83 -5.39 -5.22
CA SER A 60 25.22 -4.00 -4.96
C SER A 60 24.06 -3.21 -4.32
N LYS A 61 24.39 -2.16 -3.54
CA LYS A 61 23.38 -1.28 -2.92
C LYS A 61 22.43 -0.67 -3.96
N LEU A 62 22.96 -0.25 -5.12
CA LEU A 62 22.15 0.31 -6.21
C LEU A 62 21.15 -0.71 -6.76
N LYS A 63 21.56 -1.96 -6.92
CA LYS A 63 20.66 -3.05 -7.35
C LYS A 63 19.56 -3.29 -6.32
N LEU A 64 19.87 -3.27 -5.03
CA LEU A 64 18.89 -3.42 -3.96
C LEU A 64 17.89 -2.25 -3.94
N VAL A 65 18.35 -1.01 -4.13
CA VAL A 65 17.51 0.18 -4.23
C VAL A 65 16.59 0.10 -5.46
N TYR A 66 17.13 -0.29 -6.62
CA TYR A 66 16.34 -0.48 -7.83
C TYR A 66 15.23 -1.51 -7.64
N GLU A 67 15.52 -2.64 -7.01
CA GLU A 67 14.52 -3.67 -6.74
C GLU A 67 13.46 -3.22 -5.72
N ALA A 68 13.87 -2.42 -4.73
CA ALA A 68 12.92 -1.81 -3.79
C ALA A 68 11.98 -0.84 -4.50
N GLY A 69 12.53 0.03 -5.36
CA GLY A 69 11.74 0.95 -6.19
C GLY A 69 10.78 0.22 -7.12
N LYS A 70 11.26 -0.81 -7.81
CA LYS A 70 10.43 -1.66 -8.68
C LYS A 70 9.24 -2.26 -7.94
N ARG A 71 9.47 -2.81 -6.73
CA ARG A 71 8.39 -3.37 -5.89
C ARG A 71 7.40 -2.29 -5.45
N GLY A 72 7.88 -1.13 -5.05
CA GLY A 72 7.02 -0.02 -4.67
C GLY A 72 6.15 0.46 -5.82
N ILE A 73 6.70 0.62 -7.03
CA ILE A 73 5.93 0.97 -8.24
C ILE A 73 4.87 -0.10 -8.54
N GLN A 74 5.21 -1.38 -8.40
CA GLN A 74 4.25 -2.47 -8.59
C GLN A 74 3.12 -2.42 -7.57
N LEU A 75 3.41 -2.13 -6.30
CA LEU A 75 2.39 -1.96 -5.26
C LEU A 75 1.54 -0.72 -5.49
N THR A 76 2.13 0.38 -5.96
CA THR A 76 1.39 1.60 -6.33
C THR A 76 0.41 1.31 -7.47
N PHE A 77 0.87 0.62 -8.51
CA PHE A 77 -0.01 0.19 -9.59
C PHE A 77 -1.14 -0.72 -9.07
N PHE A 78 -0.82 -1.66 -8.20
CA PHE A 78 -1.82 -2.51 -7.56
C PHE A 78 -2.86 -1.71 -6.77
N ALA A 79 -2.41 -0.70 -6.00
CA ALA A 79 -3.29 0.17 -5.23
C ALA A 79 -4.30 0.94 -6.12
N ILE A 80 -3.83 1.46 -7.25
CA ILE A 80 -4.66 2.18 -8.23
C ILE A 80 -5.61 1.19 -8.92
N PHE A 81 -5.09 0.08 -9.39
CA PHE A 81 -5.85 -0.90 -10.16
C PHE A 81 -6.99 -1.48 -9.33
N ILE A 82 -6.72 -1.97 -8.12
CA ILE A 82 -7.77 -2.57 -7.28
C ILE A 82 -8.83 -1.56 -6.86
N GLN A 83 -8.44 -0.29 -6.61
CA GLN A 83 -9.38 0.76 -6.23
C GLN A 83 -10.43 1.01 -7.31
N HIS A 84 -10.02 1.00 -8.58
CA HIS A 84 -10.91 1.25 -9.72
C HIS A 84 -11.87 0.10 -9.99
N PHE A 85 -11.59 -1.11 -9.52
CA PHE A 85 -12.41 -2.29 -9.73
C PHE A 85 -13.18 -2.76 -8.50
N TYR A 86 -13.29 -1.92 -7.48
CA TYR A 86 -14.29 -2.15 -6.44
C TYR A 86 -15.69 -2.02 -7.02
N PRO A 87 -16.64 -2.94 -6.71
CA PRO A 87 -17.99 -2.92 -7.28
C PRO A 87 -18.73 -1.59 -7.14
N TYR A 88 -18.54 -0.92 -6.00
CA TYR A 88 -19.18 0.39 -5.73
C TYR A 88 -18.59 1.55 -6.56
N MET A 89 -17.36 1.39 -7.09
CA MET A 89 -16.77 2.35 -8.01
C MET A 89 -17.25 2.16 -9.44
N LEU A 90 -17.72 0.96 -9.77
CA LEU A 90 -18.14 0.58 -11.12
C LEU A 90 -19.63 0.89 -11.37
N SER A 91 -20.49 0.66 -10.38
CA SER A 91 -21.92 0.99 -10.47
C SER A 91 -22.54 1.25 -9.10
N SER A 92 -23.58 2.10 -9.08
CA SER A 92 -24.37 2.39 -7.89
C SER A 92 -25.86 2.41 -8.29
N PRO A 93 -26.69 1.42 -7.86
CA PRO A 93 -26.34 0.23 -7.06
C PRO A 93 -25.47 -0.78 -7.84
N GLN A 94 -24.76 -1.65 -7.11
CA GLN A 94 -23.88 -2.63 -7.71
C GLN A 94 -24.67 -3.65 -8.53
N ASP A 95 -24.32 -3.77 -9.81
CA ASP A 95 -24.90 -4.69 -10.75
C ASP A 95 -23.99 -5.95 -10.98
N MET A 96 -24.52 -6.92 -11.72
CA MET A 96 -23.79 -8.13 -12.07
C MET A 96 -22.51 -7.83 -12.86
N ARG A 97 -22.52 -6.80 -13.70
CA ARG A 97 -21.34 -6.36 -14.47
C ARG A 97 -20.23 -5.88 -13.55
N ALA A 98 -20.56 -5.11 -12.52
CA ALA A 98 -19.56 -4.62 -11.55
C ALA A 98 -18.88 -5.79 -10.81
N TRP A 99 -19.64 -6.79 -10.39
CA TRP A 99 -19.08 -7.97 -9.74
C TRP A 99 -18.21 -8.81 -10.68
N LEU A 100 -18.64 -9.02 -11.93
CA LEU A 100 -17.85 -9.75 -12.93
C LEU A 100 -16.54 -9.04 -13.26
N LEU A 101 -16.55 -7.70 -13.39
CA LEU A 101 -15.34 -6.91 -13.61
C LEU A 101 -14.40 -6.96 -12.39
N ALA A 102 -14.93 -6.95 -11.18
CA ALA A 102 -14.12 -7.12 -9.97
C ALA A 102 -13.45 -8.50 -9.91
N ILE A 103 -14.17 -9.56 -10.27
CA ILE A 103 -13.60 -10.91 -10.37
C ILE A 103 -12.54 -10.98 -11.47
N LEU A 104 -12.79 -10.40 -12.64
CA LEU A 104 -11.83 -10.35 -13.75
C LEU A 104 -10.57 -9.58 -13.34
N CYS A 105 -10.72 -8.44 -12.66
CA CYS A 105 -9.60 -7.70 -12.07
C CYS A 105 -8.75 -8.61 -11.18
N PHE A 106 -9.39 -9.33 -10.27
CA PHE A 106 -8.70 -10.26 -9.38
C PHE A 106 -7.96 -11.35 -10.16
N VAL A 107 -8.56 -11.95 -11.18
CA VAL A 107 -7.92 -12.96 -12.03
C VAL A 107 -6.70 -12.40 -12.76
N VAL A 108 -6.77 -11.17 -13.28
CA VAL A 108 -5.65 -10.51 -13.99
C VAL A 108 -4.47 -10.21 -13.05
N LEU A 109 -4.72 -9.99 -11.76
CA LEU A 109 -3.64 -9.75 -10.78
C LEU A 109 -2.72 -10.97 -10.61
N PHE A 110 -3.22 -12.19 -10.77
CA PHE A 110 -2.38 -13.38 -10.60
C PHE A 110 -1.18 -13.41 -11.55
N PRO A 111 -1.33 -13.36 -12.88
CA PRO A 111 -0.18 -13.39 -13.79
C PRO A 111 0.70 -12.15 -13.67
N MET A 112 0.20 -11.03 -13.16
CA MET A 112 1.02 -9.84 -12.93
C MET A 112 2.01 -10.02 -11.78
N PHE A 113 1.58 -10.61 -10.67
CA PHE A 113 2.34 -10.63 -9.42
C PHE A 113 2.85 -12.01 -9.02
N MET A 114 2.20 -13.08 -9.45
CA MET A 114 2.57 -14.44 -9.12
C MET A 114 3.68 -14.98 -10.04
N ARG A 115 4.55 -15.81 -9.50
CA ARG A 115 5.39 -16.69 -10.31
C ARG A 115 4.57 -17.89 -10.71
N ILE A 116 4.35 -18.04 -12.02
CA ILE A 116 3.60 -19.17 -12.55
C ILE A 116 4.45 -20.44 -12.36
N PRO A 117 3.97 -21.47 -11.65
CA PRO A 117 4.76 -22.65 -11.30
C PRO A 117 4.90 -23.64 -12.47
N LEU A 118 4.78 -23.18 -13.70
CA LEU A 118 4.95 -23.99 -14.90
C LEU A 118 6.39 -23.90 -15.40
N LYS A 119 6.92 -25.04 -15.87
CA LYS A 119 8.24 -25.08 -16.52
C LYS A 119 8.14 -24.50 -17.93
N MET A 120 8.24 -23.19 -18.03
CA MET A 120 8.22 -22.42 -19.28
C MET A 120 9.53 -21.65 -19.44
N PRO A 121 9.93 -21.33 -20.66
CA PRO A 121 11.07 -20.46 -20.90
C PRO A 121 10.83 -19.06 -20.37
N ASP A 122 11.90 -18.35 -19.98
CA ASP A 122 11.83 -17.02 -19.36
C ASP A 122 11.09 -15.97 -20.21
N TRP A 123 11.19 -16.06 -21.53
CA TRP A 123 10.46 -15.20 -22.43
C TRP A 123 8.94 -15.37 -22.30
N ALA A 124 8.44 -16.58 -22.11
CA ALA A 124 7.01 -16.86 -21.95
C ALA A 124 6.49 -16.28 -20.63
N HIS A 125 7.25 -16.41 -19.52
CA HIS A 125 6.92 -15.76 -18.26
C HIS A 125 6.84 -14.24 -18.40
N THR A 126 7.77 -13.64 -19.14
CA THR A 126 7.78 -12.19 -19.39
C THR A 126 6.60 -11.78 -20.25
N SER A 127 6.31 -12.52 -21.32
CA SER A 127 5.18 -12.22 -22.22
C SER A 127 3.84 -12.30 -21.51
N ILE A 128 3.63 -13.29 -20.64
CA ILE A 128 2.40 -13.42 -19.85
C ILE A 128 2.24 -12.20 -18.91
N LYS A 129 3.33 -11.78 -18.24
CA LYS A 129 3.28 -10.60 -17.38
C LYS A 129 2.97 -9.32 -18.16
N VAL A 130 3.66 -9.09 -19.26
CA VAL A 130 3.40 -7.95 -20.14
C VAL A 130 1.98 -7.97 -20.66
N GLY A 131 1.49 -9.12 -21.11
CA GLY A 131 0.11 -9.30 -21.54
C GLY A 131 -0.89 -8.97 -20.43
N ALA A 132 -0.64 -9.41 -19.20
CA ALA A 132 -1.51 -9.09 -18.06
C ALA A 132 -1.53 -7.58 -17.74
N TYR A 133 -0.38 -6.90 -17.80
CA TYR A 133 -0.33 -5.44 -17.64
C TYR A 133 -1.05 -4.71 -18.78
N MET A 134 -0.95 -5.19 -20.03
CA MET A 134 -1.71 -4.63 -21.15
C MET A 134 -3.22 -4.82 -20.96
N VAL A 135 -3.66 -6.00 -20.55
CA VAL A 135 -5.08 -6.26 -20.24
C VAL A 135 -5.57 -5.33 -19.13
N ALA A 136 -4.78 -5.17 -18.05
CA ALA A 136 -5.11 -4.26 -16.97
C ALA A 136 -5.23 -2.80 -17.45
N ALA A 137 -4.32 -2.35 -18.31
CA ALA A 137 -4.37 -1.01 -18.89
C ALA A 137 -5.61 -0.80 -19.80
N ILE A 138 -5.93 -1.80 -20.63
CA ILE A 138 -7.14 -1.78 -21.45
C ILE A 138 -8.39 -1.74 -20.56
N MET A 139 -8.45 -2.56 -19.52
CA MET A 139 -9.56 -2.54 -18.56
C MET A 139 -9.74 -1.16 -17.94
N LEU A 140 -8.65 -0.52 -17.47
CA LEU A 140 -8.71 0.82 -16.90
C LEU A 140 -9.19 1.88 -17.91
N ALA A 141 -8.76 1.77 -19.19
CA ALA A 141 -9.09 2.73 -20.23
C ALA A 141 -10.52 2.58 -20.78
N THR A 142 -11.07 1.36 -20.78
CA THR A 142 -12.37 1.06 -21.40
C THR A 142 -13.52 0.96 -20.41
N THR A 143 -13.23 0.89 -19.11
CA THR A 143 -14.27 0.73 -18.11
C THR A 143 -14.92 2.09 -17.81
N SER A 144 -16.24 2.12 -17.83
CA SER A 144 -17.03 3.25 -17.33
C SER A 144 -17.29 3.08 -15.83
N TYR A 145 -17.15 4.16 -15.08
CA TYR A 145 -17.31 4.18 -13.63
C TYR A 145 -18.66 4.82 -13.24
N ALA A 146 -19.09 4.56 -12.00
CA ALA A 146 -20.30 5.14 -11.46
C ALA A 146 -20.23 6.68 -11.47
N ASP A 147 -21.38 7.33 -11.52
CA ASP A 147 -21.54 8.78 -11.44
C ASP A 147 -20.76 9.59 -12.51
N GLY A 148 -20.51 8.99 -13.68
CA GLY A 148 -19.75 9.65 -14.75
C GLY A 148 -18.29 9.88 -14.44
N LYS A 149 -17.75 9.27 -13.38
CA LYS A 149 -16.34 9.33 -13.06
C LYS A 149 -15.49 8.68 -14.16
N THR A 150 -14.30 9.19 -14.34
CA THR A 150 -13.31 8.65 -15.28
C THR A 150 -12.13 8.07 -14.52
N PHE A 151 -11.27 7.34 -15.22
CA PHE A 151 -10.02 6.89 -14.67
C PHE A 151 -9.22 8.06 -14.06
N SER A 152 -8.76 7.88 -12.82
CA SER A 152 -7.92 8.84 -12.12
C SER A 152 -6.73 8.16 -11.46
N LEU A 153 -5.54 8.66 -11.72
CA LEU A 153 -4.33 8.21 -11.02
C LEU A 153 -4.32 8.52 -9.52
N PHE A 154 -5.21 9.44 -9.10
CA PHE A 154 -5.34 9.87 -7.70
C PHE A 154 -6.32 9.01 -6.91
N SER A 155 -7.18 8.26 -7.59
CA SER A 155 -8.05 7.28 -6.96
C SER A 155 -7.25 6.00 -6.70
N SER A 156 -6.76 5.83 -5.49
CA SER A 156 -5.94 4.68 -5.09
C SER A 156 -6.34 4.18 -3.70
N ASN A 157 -6.07 2.90 -3.44
CA ASN A 157 -6.24 2.37 -2.09
C ASN A 157 -5.12 2.92 -1.19
N ILE A 158 -5.50 3.79 -0.25
CA ILE A 158 -4.55 4.50 0.62
C ILE A 158 -3.68 3.54 1.44
N ILE A 159 -4.24 2.45 1.94
CA ILE A 159 -3.52 1.47 2.76
C ILE A 159 -2.40 0.83 1.95
N ILE A 160 -2.69 0.39 0.74
CA ILE A 160 -1.70 -0.24 -0.15
C ILE A 160 -0.69 0.80 -0.64
N LEU A 161 -1.11 2.03 -0.88
CA LEU A 161 -0.21 3.12 -1.27
C LEU A 161 0.78 3.45 -0.15
N LEU A 162 0.35 3.50 1.09
CA LEU A 162 1.23 3.66 2.26
C LEU A 162 2.21 2.49 2.39
N LEU A 163 1.76 1.25 2.17
CA LEU A 163 2.63 0.08 2.13
C LEU A 163 3.67 0.17 0.99
N ALA A 164 3.28 0.69 -0.18
CA ALA A 164 4.20 0.91 -1.30
C ALA A 164 5.29 1.94 -0.94
N ASN A 165 4.91 3.05 -0.32
CA ASN A 165 5.87 4.06 0.17
C ASN A 165 6.81 3.48 1.22
N MET A 166 6.29 2.72 2.18
CA MET A 166 7.13 2.05 3.18
C MET A 166 8.05 1.00 2.57
N ALA A 167 7.61 0.28 1.54
CA ALA A 167 8.45 -0.66 0.81
C ALA A 167 9.62 0.03 0.11
N ILE A 168 9.45 1.25 -0.41
CA ILE A 168 10.52 2.04 -1.02
C ILE A 168 11.41 2.66 0.07
N PHE A 169 10.86 3.59 0.84
CA PHE A 169 11.63 4.42 1.77
C PHE A 169 12.20 3.62 2.93
N GLY A 170 11.42 2.69 3.50
CA GLY A 170 11.89 1.81 4.56
C GLY A 170 13.00 0.87 4.10
N SER A 171 12.90 0.33 2.87
CA SER A 171 13.98 -0.49 2.29
C SER A 171 15.23 0.33 2.03
N ILE A 172 15.11 1.54 1.46
CA ILE A 172 16.24 2.44 1.22
C ILE A 172 16.93 2.78 2.53
N LEU A 173 16.17 3.21 3.53
CA LEU A 173 16.68 3.50 4.86
C LEU A 173 17.44 2.29 5.44
N TYR A 174 16.87 1.10 5.33
CA TYR A 174 17.50 -0.12 5.81
C TYR A 174 18.79 -0.42 5.04
N ILE A 175 18.82 -0.33 3.70
CA ILE A 175 20.00 -0.59 2.86
C ILE A 175 21.18 0.29 3.30
N PHE A 176 20.94 1.57 3.56
CA PHE A 176 22.01 2.49 3.94
C PHE A 176 22.42 2.37 5.41
N THR A 177 21.57 1.84 6.27
CA THR A 177 21.82 1.75 7.72
C THR A 177 22.01 0.31 8.22
N MET A 178 22.00 -0.70 7.34
CA MET A 178 22.03 -2.11 7.75
C MET A 178 23.28 -2.50 8.55
N ASN A 179 24.40 -1.80 8.35
CA ASN A 179 25.65 -2.06 9.04
C ASN A 179 25.79 -1.32 10.39
N ASN A 180 24.89 -0.38 10.68
CA ASN A 180 24.98 0.42 11.91
C ASN A 180 23.60 0.63 12.54
N ARG A 181 23.34 -0.15 13.60
CA ARG A 181 22.08 -0.07 14.37
C ARG A 181 21.88 1.29 15.07
N TRP A 182 22.97 1.95 15.45
CA TRP A 182 22.89 3.23 16.15
C TRP A 182 22.42 4.36 15.24
N ILE A 183 22.84 4.35 13.98
CA ILE A 183 22.32 5.31 12.98
C ILE A 183 20.81 5.11 12.79
N ARG A 184 20.32 3.88 12.71
CA ARG A 184 18.87 3.62 12.61
C ARG A 184 18.12 4.11 13.83
N LEU A 185 18.66 3.90 15.03
CA LEU A 185 18.05 4.40 16.26
C LEU A 185 18.05 5.93 16.29
N GLY A 186 19.14 6.57 15.88
CA GLY A 186 19.23 8.03 15.77
C GLY A 186 18.20 8.60 14.78
N ILE A 187 18.01 7.97 13.61
CA ILE A 187 17.00 8.37 12.63
C ILE A 187 15.59 8.19 13.22
N LEU A 188 15.32 7.09 13.92
CA LEU A 188 14.03 6.87 14.58
C LEU A 188 13.74 7.99 15.60
N ILE A 189 14.70 8.31 16.45
CA ILE A 189 14.55 9.39 17.44
C ILE A 189 14.32 10.74 16.76
N LEU A 190 15.06 11.02 15.67
CA LEU A 190 14.89 12.24 14.89
C LEU A 190 13.47 12.34 14.29
N LEU A 191 12.99 11.25 13.67
CA LEU A 191 11.65 11.21 13.09
C LEU A 191 10.57 11.38 14.18
N MET A 192 10.73 10.74 15.33
CA MET A 192 9.82 10.91 16.46
C MET A 192 9.81 12.35 16.97
N ALA A 193 10.98 12.99 17.08
CA ALA A 193 11.09 14.38 17.48
C ALA A 193 10.43 15.32 16.46
N MET A 194 10.59 15.05 15.17
CA MET A 194 9.93 15.81 14.10
C MET A 194 8.40 15.65 14.13
N ILE A 195 7.90 14.44 14.34
CA ILE A 195 6.45 14.17 14.45
C ILE A 195 5.88 14.92 15.67
N LEU A 196 6.52 14.82 16.83
CA LEU A 196 6.09 15.53 18.03
C LEU A 196 6.19 17.05 17.87
N GLY A 197 7.25 17.54 17.24
CA GLY A 197 7.42 18.96 16.95
C GLY A 197 6.41 19.51 15.94
N SER A 198 5.87 18.69 15.06
CA SER A 198 4.87 19.12 14.08
C SER A 198 3.50 19.46 14.69
N THR A 199 3.25 19.02 15.92
CA THR A 199 2.04 19.38 16.68
C THR A 199 2.09 20.78 17.29
N VAL A 200 3.25 21.44 17.25
CA VAL A 200 3.44 22.80 17.76
C VAL A 200 3.19 23.80 16.64
N ASP A 201 2.19 24.66 16.83
CA ASP A 201 1.81 25.69 15.86
C ASP A 201 2.97 26.64 15.53
N GLY A 202 3.17 26.89 14.24
CA GLY A 202 4.24 27.75 13.74
C GLY A 202 5.65 27.16 13.79
N SER A 203 5.80 25.89 14.17
CA SER A 203 7.10 25.21 14.12
C SER A 203 7.55 24.93 12.68
N TRP A 204 8.88 24.92 12.47
CA TRP A 204 9.44 24.53 11.16
C TRP A 204 9.10 23.07 10.80
N THR A 205 8.96 22.20 11.79
CA THR A 205 8.55 20.82 11.62
C THR A 205 7.12 20.71 11.10
N GLN A 206 6.20 21.53 11.61
CA GLN A 206 4.85 21.64 11.06
C GLN A 206 4.87 22.09 9.59
N SER A 207 5.70 23.07 9.25
CA SER A 207 5.86 23.52 7.87
C SER A 207 6.40 22.40 6.94
N VAL A 208 7.32 21.56 7.43
CA VAL A 208 7.84 20.41 6.69
C VAL A 208 6.76 19.35 6.45
N PHE A 209 5.95 19.04 7.47
CA PHE A 209 4.87 18.05 7.34
C PHE A 209 3.71 18.56 6.48
N ASN A 210 3.43 19.85 6.49
CA ASN A 210 2.39 20.47 5.67
C ASN A 210 2.88 20.77 4.24
N TYR A 211 4.19 20.65 3.98
CA TYR A 211 4.74 20.88 2.66
C TYR A 211 4.37 19.75 1.72
N THR A 212 3.55 20.06 0.75
CA THR A 212 3.09 19.13 -0.29
C THR A 212 3.65 19.59 -1.63
N PRO A 213 4.80 19.05 -2.07
CA PRO A 213 5.48 19.49 -3.31
C PRO A 213 4.63 19.27 -4.55
N LEU A 214 3.73 18.30 -4.50
CA LEU A 214 2.80 17.95 -5.57
C LEU A 214 1.40 17.78 -4.97
N PRO A 215 0.65 18.88 -4.73
CA PRO A 215 -0.66 18.81 -4.07
C PRO A 215 -1.63 17.85 -4.74
N TRP A 216 -1.54 17.72 -6.06
CA TRP A 216 -2.36 16.82 -6.86
C TRP A 216 -2.02 15.33 -6.66
N MET A 217 -0.81 15.00 -6.19
CA MET A 217 -0.34 13.63 -5.98
C MET A 217 -0.65 13.11 -4.58
N TYR A 218 -0.89 14.02 -3.62
CA TYR A 218 -1.13 13.71 -2.21
C TYR A 218 -2.53 14.11 -1.74
N ARG A 219 -3.44 14.38 -2.66
CA ARG A 219 -4.85 14.57 -2.32
C ARG A 219 -5.47 13.23 -2.02
N PHE A 220 -5.73 13.00 -0.74
CA PHE A 220 -6.53 11.88 -0.24
C PHE A 220 -7.95 12.38 -0.04
N ASP A 221 -8.73 12.36 -1.07
CA ASP A 221 -10.17 12.66 -0.97
C ASP A 221 -10.96 11.39 -0.67
#